data_5c437f12e9cd568294ad5ee8b3068333
#
_entry.id   5c437f12e9cd568294ad5ee8b3068333
#
_cell.length_a   1.000
_cell.length_b   1.000
_cell.length_c   1.000
_cell.angle_alpha   90.00
_cell.angle_beta   90.00
_cell.angle_gamma   90.00
#
_symmetry.space_group_name_H-M   'P 1'
#
loop_
_entity.id
_entity.type
_entity.pdbx_description
1 polymer ?
#
loop_
_entity_poly.entity_id
_entity_poly.type
_entity_poly.pdbx_seq_one_letter_code
_entity_poly.pdbx_strand_id
1 'polypeptide(L)'
;MGLFVVLGFVALLFLALKAGNMSSLSFQQTYAVKLKFDNIGGLKARAPVKSAGVTVGRVGSIGFDGNTYQAVVTIDIDKQYQFPKDSSAKILTSGLLGEQYIGLEPGGDDQMLKNGDTITMTQSAVVLENLIGQFLYNKAADSGASKSAAPAAAPAFPGAASAMGASGASGAAQ
;
A
#
# COMPACT_ATOMS: atom_id res chain seq x y z
N MET A 1 -31.06 36.96 -38.98
CA MET A 1 -30.47 35.61 -38.98
C MET A 1 -29.14 35.56 -38.21
N GLY A 2 -28.20 36.53 -38.39
CA GLY A 2 -26.90 36.54 -37.71
C GLY A 2 -26.93 36.59 -36.17
N LEU A 3 -27.90 37.32 -35.59
CA LEU A 3 -28.03 37.43 -34.14
C LEU A 3 -28.29 36.06 -33.49
N PHE A 4 -29.09 35.22 -34.15
CA PHE A 4 -29.46 33.90 -33.63
C PHE A 4 -28.27 32.94 -33.64
N VAL A 5 -27.41 33.04 -34.65
CA VAL A 5 -26.14 32.25 -34.77
C VAL A 5 -25.18 32.64 -33.66
N VAL A 6 -25.00 33.93 -33.40
CA VAL A 6 -24.13 34.43 -32.34
C VAL A 6 -24.62 33.97 -30.98
N LEU A 7 -25.92 34.01 -30.71
CA LEU A 7 -26.53 33.58 -29.45
C LEU A 7 -26.36 32.06 -29.25
N GLY A 8 -26.47 31.26 -30.31
CA GLY A 8 -26.22 29.83 -30.31
C GLY A 8 -24.76 29.49 -30.00
N PHE A 9 -23.84 30.27 -30.59
CA PHE A 9 -22.41 30.06 -30.33
C PHE A 9 -22.02 30.38 -28.88
N VAL A 10 -22.57 31.47 -28.32
CA VAL A 10 -22.37 31.83 -26.91
C VAL A 10 -22.95 30.77 -25.97
N ALA A 11 -24.11 30.23 -26.26
CA ALA A 11 -24.73 29.17 -25.49
C ALA A 11 -23.90 27.87 -25.53
N LEU A 12 -23.38 27.48 -26.70
CA LEU A 12 -22.49 26.34 -26.86
C LEU A 12 -21.16 26.52 -26.10
N LEU A 13 -20.58 27.72 -26.14
CA LEU A 13 -19.36 28.06 -25.43
C LEU A 13 -19.57 27.99 -23.92
N PHE A 14 -20.72 28.50 -23.44
CA PHE A 14 -21.10 28.41 -22.05
C PHE A 14 -21.30 26.95 -21.60
N LEU A 15 -21.95 26.14 -22.43
CA LEU A 15 -22.16 24.72 -22.17
C LEU A 15 -20.82 23.94 -22.15
N ALA A 16 -19.91 24.25 -23.07
CA ALA A 16 -18.59 23.65 -23.10
C ALA A 16 -17.76 23.97 -21.85
N LEU A 17 -17.80 25.22 -21.39
CA LEU A 17 -17.16 25.63 -20.15
C LEU A 17 -17.81 24.97 -18.92
N LYS A 18 -19.11 24.80 -18.93
CA LYS A 18 -19.85 24.10 -17.87
C LYS A 18 -19.55 22.60 -17.88
N ALA A 19 -19.49 21.97 -19.04
CA ALA A 19 -19.20 20.55 -19.21
C ALA A 19 -17.72 20.21 -18.90
N GLY A 20 -16.81 21.15 -19.16
CA GLY A 20 -15.38 21.01 -18.82
C GLY A 20 -15.10 20.98 -17.32
N ASN A 21 -16.14 21.06 -16.48
CA ASN A 21 -16.06 20.99 -15.03
C ASN A 21 -14.97 21.91 -14.44
N MET A 22 -14.86 23.13 -14.99
CA MET A 22 -13.94 24.15 -14.46
C MET A 22 -14.34 24.67 -13.08
N SER A 23 -15.32 24.04 -12.41
CA SER A 23 -15.57 24.23 -10.99
C SER A 23 -14.44 23.72 -10.09
N SER A 24 -13.42 23.06 -10.66
CA SER A 24 -12.15 22.79 -9.98
C SER A 24 -11.23 24.02 -9.86
N LEU A 25 -11.63 25.17 -10.42
CA LEU A 25 -11.16 26.50 -10.02
C LEU A 25 -11.86 26.97 -8.71
N SER A 26 -12.16 26.04 -7.82
CA SER A 26 -12.30 26.41 -6.42
C SER A 26 -10.92 26.94 -6.01
N PHE A 27 -10.78 28.23 -5.84
CA PHE A 27 -9.71 28.88 -5.12
C PHE A 27 -9.75 28.47 -3.63
N GLN A 28 -10.00 27.20 -3.39
CA GLN A 28 -9.91 26.63 -2.07
C GLN A 28 -8.43 26.68 -1.73
N GLN A 29 -8.12 27.58 -0.82
CA GLN A 29 -6.75 27.73 -0.40
C GLN A 29 -6.31 26.42 0.24
N THR A 30 -5.34 25.77 -0.39
CA THR A 30 -4.74 24.53 0.08
C THR A 30 -3.33 24.79 0.60
N TYR A 31 -2.82 23.87 1.39
CA TYR A 31 -1.41 23.81 1.73
C TYR A 31 -0.87 22.42 1.32
N ALA A 32 0.32 22.44 0.76
CA ALA A 32 0.96 21.24 0.25
C ALA A 32 1.82 20.59 1.35
N VAL A 33 1.67 19.28 1.53
CA VAL A 33 2.45 18.47 2.46
C VAL A 33 3.06 17.31 1.71
N LYS A 34 4.32 16.97 2.02
CA LYS A 34 5.05 15.86 1.41
C LYS A 34 4.96 14.62 2.27
N LEU A 35 4.77 13.48 1.64
CA LEU A 35 4.74 12.16 2.24
C LEU A 35 5.77 11.28 1.54
N LYS A 36 6.50 10.47 2.28
CA LYS A 36 7.44 9.48 1.71
C LYS A 36 6.93 8.09 1.99
N PHE A 37 6.82 7.27 0.94
CA PHE A 37 6.37 5.89 1.04
C PHE A 37 7.38 4.96 0.35
N ASP A 38 7.60 3.78 0.90
CA ASP A 38 8.42 2.76 0.24
C ASP A 38 7.67 2.13 -0.94
N ASN A 39 6.34 2.04 -0.85
CA ASN A 39 5.49 1.53 -1.92
C ASN A 39 4.13 2.23 -1.89
N ILE A 40 3.75 2.81 -3.03
CA ILE A 40 2.46 3.49 -3.19
C ILE A 40 1.39 2.60 -3.83
N GLY A 41 1.74 1.38 -4.27
CA GLY A 41 0.81 0.48 -4.97
C GLY A 41 0.21 1.12 -6.21
N GLY A 42 -1.10 1.13 -6.30
CA GLY A 42 -1.87 1.73 -7.41
C GLY A 42 -2.36 3.15 -7.13
N LEU A 43 -1.77 3.90 -6.18
CA LEU A 43 -2.16 5.27 -5.89
C LEU A 43 -1.96 6.18 -7.10
N LYS A 44 -2.97 6.97 -7.43
CA LYS A 44 -2.96 7.87 -8.59
C LYS A 44 -2.93 9.33 -8.17
N ALA A 45 -2.46 10.18 -9.05
CA ALA A 45 -2.65 11.62 -8.91
C ALA A 45 -4.16 11.95 -8.85
N ARG A 46 -4.51 12.97 -8.06
CA ARG A 46 -5.89 13.37 -7.74
C ARG A 46 -6.67 12.38 -6.88
N ALA A 47 -6.07 11.29 -6.40
CA ALA A 47 -6.70 10.41 -5.41
C ALA A 47 -7.14 11.23 -4.19
N PRO A 48 -8.28 10.90 -3.56
CA PRO A 48 -8.74 11.64 -2.39
C PRO A 48 -7.84 11.40 -1.18
N VAL A 49 -7.65 12.44 -0.37
CA VAL A 49 -7.07 12.36 0.97
C VAL A 49 -8.22 12.46 1.95
N LYS A 50 -8.35 11.47 2.82
CA LYS A 50 -9.47 11.36 3.77
C LYS A 50 -8.96 11.32 5.21
N SER A 51 -9.69 11.95 6.10
CA SER A 51 -9.51 11.82 7.55
C SER A 51 -10.86 11.49 8.17
N ALA A 52 -10.92 10.46 9.00
CA ALA A 52 -12.18 9.95 9.57
C ALA A 52 -13.29 9.71 8.52
N GLY A 53 -12.92 9.31 7.29
CA GLY A 53 -13.86 9.07 6.18
C GLY A 53 -14.26 10.32 5.38
N VAL A 54 -13.93 11.52 5.86
CA VAL A 54 -14.23 12.79 5.18
C VAL A 54 -13.06 13.16 4.25
N THR A 55 -13.36 13.62 3.03
CA THR A 55 -12.33 14.11 2.11
C THR A 55 -11.85 15.48 2.57
N VAL A 56 -10.57 15.57 2.94
CA VAL A 56 -9.92 16.78 3.45
C VAL A 56 -8.93 17.39 2.45
N GLY A 57 -8.66 16.67 1.35
CA GLY A 57 -7.73 17.12 0.33
C GLY A 57 -7.61 16.12 -0.81
N ARG A 58 -6.57 16.30 -1.63
CA ARG A 58 -6.28 15.43 -2.78
C ARG A 58 -4.78 15.25 -2.97
N VAL A 59 -4.40 14.16 -3.64
CA VAL A 59 -3.03 13.97 -4.12
C VAL A 59 -2.75 14.95 -5.26
N GLY A 60 -1.79 15.85 -5.06
CA GLY A 60 -1.37 16.82 -6.06
C GLY A 60 -0.42 16.17 -7.08
N SER A 61 0.72 15.67 -6.61
CA SER A 61 1.73 15.05 -7.47
C SER A 61 2.38 13.84 -6.81
N ILE A 62 2.91 12.96 -7.66
CA ILE A 62 3.65 11.77 -7.25
C ILE A 62 5.00 11.83 -7.96
N GLY A 63 6.08 11.73 -7.20
CA GLY A 63 7.45 11.67 -7.69
C GLY A 63 8.21 10.49 -7.10
N PHE A 64 9.44 10.32 -7.55
CA PHE A 64 10.36 9.31 -7.03
C PHE A 64 11.66 9.98 -6.58
N ASP A 65 12.09 9.69 -5.37
CA ASP A 65 13.36 10.17 -4.83
C ASP A 65 14.45 9.14 -5.13
N GLY A 66 15.34 9.46 -6.06
CA GLY A 66 16.42 8.58 -6.49
C GLY A 66 17.51 8.33 -5.44
N ASN A 67 17.58 9.16 -4.38
CA ASN A 67 18.56 8.98 -3.30
C ASN A 67 18.07 8.00 -2.23
N THR A 68 16.78 8.10 -1.89
CA THR A 68 16.15 7.27 -0.85
C THR A 68 15.39 6.08 -1.43
N TYR A 69 15.22 6.04 -2.76
CA TYR A 69 14.42 5.05 -3.48
C TYR A 69 12.97 4.96 -2.98
N GLN A 70 12.44 6.08 -2.51
CA GLN A 70 11.08 6.20 -1.99
C GLN A 70 10.20 7.00 -2.95
N ALA A 71 8.93 6.70 -2.95
CA ALA A 71 7.93 7.53 -3.61
C ALA A 71 7.64 8.77 -2.76
N VAL A 72 7.72 9.94 -3.36
CA VAL A 72 7.38 11.23 -2.74
C VAL A 72 6.01 11.65 -3.27
N VAL A 73 5.03 11.64 -2.39
CA VAL A 73 3.66 12.04 -2.70
C VAL A 73 3.41 13.41 -2.09
N THR A 74 3.06 14.38 -2.92
CA THR A 74 2.61 15.71 -2.44
C THR A 74 1.10 15.70 -2.39
N ILE A 75 0.55 16.02 -1.22
CA ILE A 75 -0.89 16.15 -1.00
C ILE A 75 -1.25 17.62 -0.80
N ASP A 76 -2.38 18.03 -1.34
CA ASP A 76 -2.97 19.35 -1.17
C ASP A 76 -4.15 19.23 -0.20
N ILE A 77 -3.99 19.78 0.99
CA ILE A 77 -5.02 19.76 2.05
C ILE A 77 -5.71 21.12 2.08
N ASP A 78 -7.03 21.11 2.21
CA ASP A 78 -7.82 22.33 2.34
C ASP A 78 -7.47 23.06 3.64
N LYS A 79 -7.21 24.37 3.57
CA LYS A 79 -6.80 25.18 4.75
C LYS A 79 -7.80 25.21 5.88
N GLN A 80 -9.05 24.85 5.63
CA GLN A 80 -10.06 24.72 6.67
C GLN A 80 -9.75 23.58 7.65
N TYR A 81 -8.92 22.59 7.23
CA TYR A 81 -8.51 21.47 8.04
C TYR A 81 -7.04 21.62 8.43
N GLN A 82 -6.80 21.71 9.71
CA GLN A 82 -5.44 21.80 10.26
C GLN A 82 -5.08 20.47 10.92
N PHE A 83 -3.92 19.95 10.58
CA PHE A 83 -3.41 18.69 11.12
C PHE A 83 -2.14 18.92 11.91
N PRO A 84 -1.95 18.21 13.05
CA PRO A 84 -0.70 18.24 13.80
C PRO A 84 0.49 17.70 12.98
N LYS A 85 1.70 18.10 13.32
CA LYS A 85 2.93 17.68 12.64
C LYS A 85 3.23 16.19 12.79
N ASP A 86 2.82 15.60 13.88
CA ASP A 86 2.95 14.17 14.18
C ASP A 86 1.82 13.31 13.59
N SER A 87 1.02 13.90 12.67
CA SER A 87 0.02 13.14 11.93
C SER A 87 0.66 12.01 11.13
N SER A 88 -0.05 10.92 10.99
CA SER A 88 0.37 9.77 10.19
C SER A 88 -0.46 9.65 8.91
N ALA A 89 0.17 9.13 7.86
CA ALA A 89 -0.48 8.90 6.58
C ALA A 89 -0.36 7.44 6.17
N LYS A 90 -1.44 6.85 5.68
CA LYS A 90 -1.47 5.48 5.19
C LYS A 90 -2.20 5.38 3.86
N ILE A 91 -1.75 4.45 3.03
CA ILE A 91 -2.42 4.17 1.75
C ILE A 91 -3.41 3.03 1.98
N LEU A 92 -4.67 3.33 1.70
CA LEU A 92 -5.80 2.43 1.90
C LEU A 92 -6.50 2.17 0.58
N THR A 93 -7.18 1.04 0.47
CA THR A 93 -8.00 0.68 -0.69
C THR A 93 -9.48 0.85 -0.35
N SER A 94 -10.24 1.44 -1.25
CA SER A 94 -11.67 1.62 -1.09
C SER A 94 -12.41 0.29 -1.33
N GLY A 95 -12.67 -0.43 -0.27
CA GLY A 95 -13.22 -1.79 -0.33
C GLY A 95 -12.16 -2.81 -0.78
N LEU A 96 -12.59 -3.93 -1.37
CA LEU A 96 -11.68 -5.01 -1.78
C LEU A 96 -11.00 -4.74 -3.13
N LEU A 97 -11.66 -4.07 -4.06
CA LEU A 97 -11.21 -3.87 -5.44
C LEU A 97 -11.27 -2.39 -5.87
N GLY A 98 -11.45 -1.47 -4.93
CA GLY A 98 -11.59 -0.06 -5.21
C GLY A 98 -10.26 0.66 -5.45
N GLU A 99 -10.35 1.94 -5.81
CA GLU A 99 -9.17 2.79 -5.97
C GLU A 99 -8.49 3.06 -4.61
N GLN A 100 -7.18 3.26 -4.67
CA GLN A 100 -6.41 3.60 -3.49
C GLN A 100 -6.55 5.10 -3.16
N TYR A 101 -6.52 5.39 -1.89
CA TYR A 101 -6.61 6.74 -1.34
C TYR A 101 -5.68 6.89 -0.14
N ILE A 102 -5.39 8.12 0.25
CA ILE A 102 -4.58 8.40 1.45
C ILE A 102 -5.52 8.61 2.63
N GLY A 103 -5.34 7.80 3.67
CA GLY A 103 -5.91 8.03 4.99
C GLY A 103 -4.95 8.87 5.82
N LEU A 104 -5.41 10.01 6.34
CA LEU A 104 -4.65 10.89 7.23
C LEU A 104 -5.22 10.76 8.64
N GLU A 105 -4.38 10.42 9.59
CA GLU A 105 -4.75 10.31 11.00
C GLU A 105 -4.02 11.40 11.78
N PRO A 106 -4.76 12.27 12.49
CA PRO A 106 -4.14 13.31 13.30
C PRO A 106 -3.36 12.71 14.47
N GLY A 107 -2.26 13.32 14.82
CA GLY A 107 -1.49 13.02 16.01
C GLY A 107 -1.95 13.88 17.21
N GLY A 108 -1.09 14.03 18.20
CA GLY A 108 -1.35 14.78 19.44
C GLY A 108 -0.43 16.01 19.63
N ASP A 109 0.36 16.39 18.63
CA ASP A 109 1.26 17.55 18.72
C ASP A 109 0.46 18.87 18.68
N ASP A 110 0.91 19.86 19.46
CA ASP A 110 0.35 21.22 19.43
C ASP A 110 0.77 22.01 18.18
N GLN A 111 1.81 21.57 17.48
CA GLN A 111 2.29 22.21 16.26
C GLN A 111 1.53 21.71 15.04
N MET A 112 0.98 22.64 14.27
CA MET A 112 0.25 22.33 13.05
C MET A 112 1.16 22.24 11.81
N LEU A 113 0.81 21.39 10.88
CA LEU A 113 1.47 21.27 9.58
C LEU A 113 1.37 22.58 8.80
N LYS A 114 2.47 22.94 8.17
CA LYS A 114 2.61 24.11 7.30
C LYS A 114 2.86 23.70 5.88
N ASN A 115 2.68 24.65 4.96
CA ASN A 115 2.99 24.43 3.56
C ASN A 115 4.46 24.04 3.37
N GLY A 116 4.69 22.89 2.71
CA GLY A 116 6.01 22.35 2.46
C GLY A 116 6.53 21.36 3.51
N ASP A 117 5.82 21.20 4.63
CA ASP A 117 6.20 20.24 5.67
C ASP A 117 6.16 18.78 5.13
N THR A 118 6.90 17.91 5.80
CA THR A 118 6.96 16.49 5.46
C THR A 118 6.45 15.67 6.63
N ILE A 119 5.50 14.78 6.37
CA ILE A 119 5.07 13.75 7.31
C ILE A 119 6.00 12.55 7.14
N THR A 120 6.62 12.13 8.24
CA THR A 120 7.55 10.99 8.26
C THR A 120 6.89 9.69 8.69
N MET A 121 5.78 9.77 9.41
CA MET A 121 5.00 8.61 9.83
C MET A 121 4.08 8.16 8.71
N THR A 122 4.58 7.29 7.84
CA THR A 122 3.84 6.79 6.69
C THR A 122 3.75 5.27 6.71
N GLN A 123 2.62 4.74 6.27
CA GLN A 123 2.42 3.32 6.06
C GLN A 123 2.13 3.06 4.57
N SER A 124 3.00 2.26 3.95
CA SER A 124 2.91 1.89 2.54
C SER A 124 1.66 1.07 2.23
N ALA A 125 1.30 1.04 0.95
CA ALA A 125 0.17 0.26 0.46
C ALA A 125 0.36 -1.23 0.74
N VAL A 126 -0.70 -1.87 1.24
CA VAL A 126 -0.75 -3.33 1.36
C VAL A 126 -1.27 -3.90 0.04
N VAL A 127 -0.41 -4.66 -0.65
CA VAL A 127 -0.77 -5.33 -1.90
C VAL A 127 -1.43 -6.66 -1.55
N LEU A 128 -2.72 -6.78 -1.82
CA LEU A 128 -3.53 -7.94 -1.45
C LEU A 128 -3.01 -9.24 -2.09
N GLU A 129 -2.45 -9.12 -3.30
CA GLU A 129 -1.87 -10.24 -4.06
C GLU A 129 -0.73 -10.92 -3.29
N ASN A 130 0.09 -10.15 -2.57
CA ASN A 130 1.19 -10.70 -1.76
C ASN A 130 0.64 -11.50 -0.58
N LEU A 131 -0.43 -11.02 0.06
CA LEU A 131 -1.07 -11.73 1.18
C LEU A 131 -1.73 -13.03 0.73
N ILE A 132 -2.40 -13.02 -0.42
CA ILE A 132 -3.01 -14.22 -1.02
C ILE A 132 -1.91 -15.23 -1.39
N GLY A 133 -0.82 -14.76 -2.00
CA GLY A 133 0.32 -15.61 -2.35
C GLY A 133 0.94 -16.30 -1.13
N GLN A 134 1.15 -15.56 -0.04
CA GLN A 134 1.67 -16.13 1.21
C GLN A 134 0.69 -17.12 1.84
N PHE A 135 -0.61 -16.82 1.84
CA PHE A 135 -1.62 -17.71 2.37
C PHE A 135 -1.69 -19.03 1.60
N LEU A 136 -1.68 -18.97 0.27
CA LEU A 136 -1.69 -20.16 -0.59
C LEU A 136 -0.41 -20.98 -0.41
N TYR A 137 0.74 -20.32 -0.30
CA TYR A 137 2.02 -20.99 -0.06
C TYR A 137 2.04 -21.73 1.28
N ASN A 138 1.61 -21.06 2.35
CA ASN A 138 1.54 -21.67 3.68
C ASN A 138 0.55 -22.84 3.72
N LYS A 139 -0.61 -22.70 3.04
CA LYS A 139 -1.61 -23.75 2.97
C LYS A 139 -1.09 -24.97 2.19
N ALA A 140 -0.33 -24.74 1.11
CA ALA A 140 0.30 -25.81 0.34
C ALA A 140 1.40 -26.52 1.14
N ALA A 141 2.18 -25.79 1.94
CA ALA A 141 3.20 -26.34 2.83
C ALA A 141 2.57 -27.23 3.93
N ASP A 142 1.49 -26.76 4.58
CA ASP A 142 0.75 -27.55 5.58
C ASP A 142 0.12 -28.82 4.98
N SER A 143 -0.38 -28.73 3.75
CA SER A 143 -0.97 -29.89 3.05
C SER A 143 0.09 -30.90 2.59
N GLY A 144 1.33 -30.43 2.33
CA GLY A 144 2.48 -31.29 1.97
C GLY A 144 3.06 -32.03 3.17
N ALA A 145 3.04 -31.44 4.35
CA ALA A 145 3.55 -32.05 5.58
C ALA A 145 2.67 -33.20 6.10
N SER A 146 1.38 -33.22 5.73
CA SER A 146 0.45 -34.27 6.19
C SER A 146 0.53 -35.57 5.38
N LYS A 147 1.30 -35.63 4.29
CA LYS A 147 1.41 -36.83 3.42
C LYS A 147 2.69 -37.63 3.62
N SER A 148 3.57 -37.25 4.54
CA SER A 148 4.84 -37.99 4.77
C SER A 148 4.92 -38.62 6.16
N ALA A 149 3.83 -39.23 6.63
CA ALA A 149 3.87 -40.11 7.81
C ALA A 149 2.96 -41.31 7.59
N ALA A 150 3.38 -42.19 6.69
CA ALA A 150 2.97 -43.61 6.73
C ALA A 150 4.22 -44.41 7.06
N PRO A 151 4.33 -45.06 8.24
CA PRO A 151 5.39 -46.04 8.47
C PRO A 151 5.07 -47.30 7.63
N ALA A 152 5.87 -47.54 6.63
CA ALA A 152 5.87 -48.83 5.96
C ALA A 152 6.33 -49.87 6.98
N ALA A 153 5.39 -50.72 7.39
CA ALA A 153 5.66 -51.95 8.13
C ALA A 153 6.53 -52.86 7.23
N ALA A 154 7.76 -53.06 7.64
CA ALA A 154 8.63 -54.07 7.04
C ALA A 154 8.15 -55.48 7.48
N PRO A 155 8.03 -56.43 6.55
CA PRO A 155 7.73 -57.83 6.93
C PRO A 155 8.95 -58.46 7.59
N ALA A 156 8.70 -59.08 8.77
CA ALA A 156 9.65 -59.87 9.49
C ALA A 156 10.00 -61.15 8.71
N PHE A 157 11.28 -61.36 8.42
CA PHE A 157 11.82 -62.63 8.03
C PHE A 157 12.46 -63.29 9.29
N PRO A 158 12.06 -64.53 9.66
CA PRO A 158 12.72 -65.33 10.68
C PRO A 158 13.80 -66.17 10.05
N GLY A 159 14.97 -66.15 10.61
CA GLY A 159 15.88 -67.31 10.48
C GLY A 159 17.30 -66.98 10.02
N ALA A 160 18.18 -67.17 10.91
CA ALA A 160 19.35 -68.04 10.84
C ALA A 160 20.46 -67.56 11.74
N ALA A 161 20.78 -68.46 12.58
CA ALA A 161 21.81 -68.44 13.59
C ALA A 161 23.21 -68.42 13.06
N SER A 162 24.11 -68.13 13.97
CA SER A 162 25.46 -68.66 14.14
C SER A 162 26.63 -67.85 13.67
N ALA A 163 27.44 -67.64 14.63
CA ALA A 163 28.85 -67.92 14.79
C ALA A 163 29.85 -66.76 14.79
N MET A 164 30.36 -66.59 15.99
CA MET A 164 31.79 -66.58 16.34
C MET A 164 32.77 -65.59 15.65
N GLY A 165 33.46 -64.95 16.51
CA GLY A 165 34.85 -64.52 16.29
C GLY A 165 35.17 -63.15 16.91
N ALA A 166 35.50 -63.13 18.06
CA ALA A 166 36.71 -62.85 18.83
C ALA A 166 37.70 -61.82 18.20
N SER A 167 38.11 -60.97 19.10
CA SER A 167 39.49 -60.49 19.26
C SER A 167 39.90 -59.15 18.61
N GLY A 168 40.44 -58.34 19.48
CA GLY A 168 41.61 -57.49 19.27
C GLY A 168 41.36 -56.02 19.39
N ALA A 169 41.45 -55.41 20.53
CA ALA A 169 42.59 -54.80 21.17
C ALA A 169 43.22 -53.61 20.41
N SER A 170 43.18 -52.49 21.15
CA SER A 170 44.31 -51.62 21.41
C SER A 170 44.67 -50.47 20.45
N GLY A 171 44.89 -49.30 21.07
CA GLY A 171 45.82 -48.25 20.70
C GLY A 171 45.13 -46.92 20.44
N ALA A 172 45.02 -46.02 21.35
CA ALA A 172 45.96 -45.11 21.99
C ALA A 172 46.49 -44.02 21.03
N ALA A 173 46.19 -42.80 21.47
CA ALA A 173 47.01 -41.56 21.38
C ALA A 173 47.24 -40.94 20.00
N GLN A 174 46.92 -39.76 19.76
CA GLN A 174 47.37 -38.43 20.17
C GLN A 174 46.39 -37.38 19.66
#